data_75d6cfe0815127f23c316f437f29f197
#
_entry.id   75d6cfe0815127f23c316f437f29f197
#
_cell.length_a   1.000
_cell.length_b   1.000
_cell.length_c   1.000
_cell.angle_alpha   90.00
_cell.angle_beta   90.00
_cell.angle_gamma   90.00
#
_symmetry.space_group_name_H-M   'P 1'
#
loop_
_entity.id
_entity.type
_entity.pdbx_description
1 polymer ?
#
loop_
_entity_poly.entity_id
_entity_poly.type
_entity_poly.pdbx_seq_one_letter_code
_entity_poly.pdbx_strand_id
1 'polypeptide(L)'
;TVSTLMPNWMESASSIKRDGFVALADEKGLRIVADGFAFTNEIRLDEKEEWLYIVETTGMKITRMRVLDNGDLIDRETYGPENHGAFIDGIAFDSNGNLWGTHIMTDHIFAILPDGDLTIILDDDNNSTSGKKLLEAFNQGKATPQLMMECGGKVAPWMASVTFGGRDLKTVYIG
;
A
#
# COMPACT_ATOMS: atom_id res chain seq x y z
N THR A 1 7.09 2.86 7.58
CA THR A 1 7.69 2.05 8.65
C THR A 1 7.97 0.64 8.18
N VAL A 2 9.17 0.20 8.34
CA VAL A 2 9.59 -1.14 7.91
C VAL A 2 8.99 -2.17 8.87
N SER A 3 8.27 -3.11 8.32
CA SER A 3 7.56 -4.13 9.06
C SER A 3 8.39 -5.38 9.34
N THR A 4 9.72 -5.32 9.34
CA THR A 4 10.46 -6.56 9.43
C THR A 4 11.85 -6.37 10.02
N LEU A 5 12.19 -7.29 10.92
CA LEU A 5 13.53 -7.45 11.46
C LEU A 5 14.45 -8.32 10.55
N MET A 6 13.92 -8.80 9.42
CA MET A 6 14.70 -9.62 8.49
C MET A 6 15.68 -8.74 7.70
N PRO A 7 16.91 -9.19 7.48
CA PRO A 7 17.92 -8.43 6.74
C PRO A 7 17.62 -8.32 5.24
N ASN A 8 16.72 -9.16 4.72
CA ASN A 8 16.27 -9.14 3.33
C ASN A 8 14.76 -8.94 3.28
N TRP A 9 14.33 -7.78 2.80
CA TRP A 9 12.92 -7.43 2.72
C TRP A 9 12.12 -8.37 1.78
N MET A 10 12.74 -8.90 0.72
CA MET A 10 12.07 -9.85 -0.18
C MET A 10 11.74 -11.16 0.53
N GLU A 11 12.61 -11.64 1.42
CA GLU A 11 12.31 -12.81 2.25
C GLU A 11 11.17 -12.51 3.24
N SER A 12 11.14 -11.30 3.78
CA SER A 12 10.04 -10.85 4.63
C SER A 12 8.71 -10.79 3.91
N ALA A 13 8.72 -10.38 2.64
CA ALA A 13 7.53 -10.30 1.80
C ALA A 13 7.07 -11.69 1.28
N SER A 14 7.74 -12.78 1.64
CA SER A 14 7.37 -14.14 1.20
C SER A 14 6.11 -14.70 1.85
N SER A 15 5.66 -14.09 2.95
CA SER A 15 4.47 -14.51 3.71
C SER A 15 3.92 -13.36 4.54
N ILE A 16 2.67 -13.51 5.01
CA ILE A 16 2.05 -12.51 5.89
C ILE A 16 2.71 -12.57 7.27
N LYS A 17 3.29 -11.44 7.70
CA LYS A 17 3.76 -11.19 9.06
C LYS A 17 3.13 -9.90 9.56
N ARG A 18 2.61 -9.89 10.78
CA ARG A 18 1.93 -8.73 11.36
C ARG A 18 2.83 -8.06 12.41
N ASP A 19 4.04 -7.72 12.00
CA ASP A 19 5.07 -7.07 12.82
C ASP A 19 5.26 -5.57 12.47
N GLY A 20 4.44 -5.06 11.53
CA GLY A 20 4.45 -3.66 11.13
C GLY A 20 3.82 -2.75 12.19
N PHE A 21 4.26 -1.50 12.21
CA PHE A 21 3.77 -0.50 13.14
C PHE A 21 3.74 0.90 12.52
N VAL A 22 3.00 1.79 13.15
CA VAL A 22 3.02 3.24 12.92
C VAL A 22 3.61 3.91 14.16
N ALA A 23 4.60 4.77 13.97
CA ALA A 23 5.20 5.56 15.02
C ALA A 23 4.91 7.05 14.80
N LEU A 24 4.64 7.76 15.89
CA LEU A 24 4.52 9.20 15.94
C LEU A 24 5.83 9.79 16.51
N ALA A 25 6.35 10.81 15.83
CA ALA A 25 7.45 11.64 16.33
C ALA A 25 6.93 13.06 16.58
N ASP A 26 7.00 13.52 17.80
CA ASP A 26 6.60 14.85 18.23
C ASP A 26 7.61 15.44 19.23
N GLU A 27 7.30 16.57 19.86
CA GLU A 27 8.14 17.19 20.88
C GLU A 27 8.41 16.32 22.13
N LYS A 28 7.58 15.30 22.37
CA LYS A 28 7.72 14.31 23.47
C LYS A 28 8.62 13.15 23.08
N GLY A 29 9.03 13.04 21.82
CA GLY A 29 9.89 12.01 21.29
C GLY A 29 9.18 11.05 20.33
N LEU A 30 9.72 9.84 20.18
CA LEU A 30 9.20 8.80 19.28
C LEU A 30 8.43 7.76 20.07
N ARG A 31 7.18 7.47 19.67
CA ARG A 31 6.37 6.39 20.26
C ARG A 31 5.59 5.63 19.21
N ILE A 32 5.33 4.35 19.44
CA ILE A 32 4.43 3.54 18.59
C ILE A 32 2.98 3.92 18.98
N VAL A 33 2.17 4.24 17.97
CA VAL A 33 0.76 4.61 18.13
C VAL A 33 -0.20 3.55 17.56
N ALA A 34 0.28 2.65 16.72
CA ALA A 34 -0.45 1.46 16.28
C ALA A 34 0.53 0.38 15.79
N ASP A 35 0.15 -0.89 15.91
CA ASP A 35 0.95 -2.03 15.49
C ASP A 35 0.10 -3.18 14.91
N GLY A 36 0.72 -4.31 14.60
CA GLY A 36 0.04 -5.49 14.09
C GLY A 36 -0.38 -5.39 12.62
N PHE A 37 0.32 -4.59 11.81
CA PHE A 37 0.10 -4.47 10.37
C PHE A 37 0.96 -5.47 9.59
N ALA A 38 0.44 -5.90 8.43
CA ALA A 38 1.13 -6.84 7.56
C ALA A 38 1.98 -6.11 6.51
N PHE A 39 3.26 -5.88 6.80
CA PHE A 39 4.19 -5.13 5.97
C PHE A 39 3.70 -3.70 5.72
N THR A 40 3.79 -2.86 6.75
CA THR A 40 3.45 -1.43 6.66
C THR A 40 4.32 -0.76 5.59
N ASN A 41 3.69 -0.12 4.63
CA ASN A 41 4.37 0.61 3.57
C ASN A 41 4.03 2.10 3.66
N GLU A 42 3.34 2.66 2.72
CA GLU A 42 3.00 4.07 2.73
C GLU A 42 1.88 4.41 3.72
N ILE A 43 1.93 5.61 4.26
CA ILE A 43 0.86 6.18 5.09
C ILE A 43 0.48 7.57 4.56
N ARG A 44 -0.82 7.90 4.58
CA ARG A 44 -1.34 9.21 4.19
C ARG A 44 -2.46 9.64 5.10
N LEU A 45 -2.48 10.93 5.44
CA LEU A 45 -3.65 11.58 6.03
C LEU A 45 -4.64 11.96 4.93
N ASP A 46 -5.92 11.97 5.24
CA ASP A 46 -6.92 12.61 4.41
C ASP A 46 -6.80 14.15 4.47
N GLU A 47 -7.56 14.85 3.65
CA GLU A 47 -7.53 16.33 3.55
C GLU A 47 -7.83 17.03 4.89
N LYS A 48 -8.64 16.41 5.74
CA LYS A 48 -9.03 16.98 7.04
C LYS A 48 -8.14 16.56 8.20
N GLU A 49 -7.16 15.66 7.91
CA GLU A 49 -6.31 15.02 8.92
C GLU A 49 -7.09 14.28 10.01
N GLU A 50 -8.32 13.82 9.68
CA GLU A 50 -9.15 13.04 10.58
C GLU A 50 -8.85 11.54 10.54
N TRP A 51 -8.34 11.05 9.41
CA TRP A 51 -8.01 9.65 9.18
C TRP A 51 -6.62 9.46 8.63
N LEU A 52 -5.89 8.51 9.20
CA LEU A 52 -4.62 8.03 8.66
C LEU A 52 -4.85 6.72 7.92
N TYR A 53 -4.48 6.69 6.65
CA TYR A 53 -4.54 5.52 5.78
C TYR A 53 -3.19 4.83 5.77
N ILE A 54 -3.17 3.52 5.94
CA ILE A 54 -1.99 2.70 6.17
C ILE A 54 -2.03 1.55 5.17
N VAL A 55 -1.03 1.48 4.30
CA VAL A 55 -0.88 0.37 3.36
C VAL A 55 -0.32 -0.85 4.09
N GLU A 56 -1.01 -1.97 3.95
CA GLU A 56 -0.53 -3.30 4.35
C GLU A 56 -0.17 -4.11 3.10
N THR A 57 1.08 -4.01 2.62
CA THR A 57 1.51 -4.59 1.34
C THR A 57 1.23 -6.09 1.26
N THR A 58 1.74 -6.88 2.21
CA THR A 58 1.48 -8.34 2.25
C THR A 58 0.10 -8.68 2.80
N GLY A 59 -0.57 -7.74 3.44
CA GLY A 59 -1.98 -7.83 3.81
C GLY A 59 -2.93 -7.60 2.63
N MET A 60 -2.41 -7.08 1.52
CA MET A 60 -3.15 -6.72 0.29
C MET A 60 -4.38 -5.84 0.55
N LYS A 61 -4.27 -4.92 1.51
CA LYS A 61 -5.37 -4.03 1.89
C LYS A 61 -4.86 -2.69 2.39
N ILE A 62 -5.78 -1.74 2.47
CA ILE A 62 -5.56 -0.46 3.13
C ILE A 62 -6.37 -0.43 4.42
N THR A 63 -5.69 -0.20 5.51
CA THR A 63 -6.30 0.05 6.82
C THR A 63 -6.35 1.55 7.05
N ARG A 64 -7.44 2.07 7.62
CA ARG A 64 -7.45 3.43 8.13
C ARG A 64 -7.75 3.47 9.63
N MET A 65 -7.27 4.50 10.28
CA MET A 65 -7.48 4.74 11.70
C MET A 65 -7.78 6.22 11.94
N ARG A 66 -8.68 6.51 12.87
CA ARG A 66 -8.99 7.88 13.27
C ARG A 66 -7.83 8.48 14.05
N VAL A 67 -7.47 9.71 13.71
CA VAL A 67 -6.42 10.49 14.39
C VAL A 67 -7.06 11.34 15.49
N LEU A 68 -6.53 11.25 16.70
CA LEU A 68 -6.91 12.10 17.82
C LEU A 68 -5.99 13.32 17.94
N ASP A 69 -6.44 14.39 18.62
CA ASP A 69 -5.67 15.63 18.82
C ASP A 69 -4.27 15.41 19.42
N ASN A 70 -4.09 14.35 20.21
CA ASN A 70 -2.81 13.97 20.81
C ASN A 70 -1.96 13.07 19.89
N GLY A 71 -2.43 12.78 18.67
CA GLY A 71 -1.79 11.94 17.67
C GLY A 71 -1.97 10.43 17.88
N ASP A 72 -2.76 10.00 18.85
CA ASP A 72 -3.10 8.59 19.02
C ASP A 72 -4.06 8.14 17.92
N LEU A 73 -3.98 6.85 17.56
CA LEU A 73 -4.79 6.25 16.51
C LEU A 73 -5.81 5.28 17.13
N ILE A 74 -7.08 5.43 16.74
CA ILE A 74 -8.20 4.60 17.18
C ILE A 74 -9.05 4.14 15.99
N ASP A 75 -10.10 3.38 16.23
CA ASP A 75 -11.12 3.00 15.26
C ASP A 75 -10.52 2.36 13.98
N ARG A 76 -9.73 1.28 14.17
CA ARG A 76 -9.11 0.55 13.05
C ARG A 76 -10.15 -0.13 12.18
N GLU A 77 -10.16 0.20 10.89
CA GLU A 77 -11.04 -0.45 9.90
C GLU A 77 -10.34 -0.59 8.53
N THR A 78 -10.83 -1.49 7.69
CA THR A 78 -10.40 -1.59 6.29
C THR A 78 -11.05 -0.47 5.47
N TYR A 79 -10.30 0.13 4.56
CA TYR A 79 -10.81 1.09 3.58
C TYR A 79 -10.75 0.50 2.18
N GLY A 80 -11.92 0.47 1.50
CA GLY A 80 -12.06 -0.23 0.23
C GLY A 80 -12.16 -1.76 0.39
N PRO A 81 -11.64 -2.54 -0.56
CA PRO A 81 -11.72 -4.01 -0.52
C PRO A 81 -10.96 -4.61 0.66
N GLU A 82 -11.52 -5.66 1.26
CA GLU A 82 -10.84 -6.47 2.30
C GLU A 82 -9.57 -7.16 1.78
N ASN A 83 -9.50 -7.38 0.45
CA ASN A 83 -8.34 -7.92 -0.23
C ASN A 83 -8.31 -7.43 -1.68
N HIS A 84 -7.28 -6.69 -2.05
CA HIS A 84 -7.07 -6.21 -3.41
C HIS A 84 -6.65 -7.32 -4.40
N GLY A 85 -6.22 -8.47 -3.89
CA GLY A 85 -5.63 -9.53 -4.73
C GLY A 85 -4.29 -9.13 -5.35
N ALA A 86 -3.62 -8.11 -4.81
CA ALA A 86 -2.35 -7.58 -5.29
C ALA A 86 -1.61 -6.86 -4.16
N PHE A 87 -0.28 -6.78 -4.26
CA PHE A 87 0.56 -6.09 -3.29
C PHE A 87 0.48 -4.57 -3.51
N ILE A 88 -0.02 -3.84 -2.51
CA ILE A 88 -0.14 -2.39 -2.55
C ILE A 88 1.16 -1.75 -2.10
N ASP A 89 1.58 -0.65 -2.73
CA ASP A 89 2.79 0.10 -2.34
C ASP A 89 2.45 1.58 -2.06
N GLY A 90 2.62 2.49 -3.01
CA GLY A 90 2.36 3.90 -2.80
C GLY A 90 0.89 4.29 -2.91
N ILE A 91 0.48 5.31 -2.16
CA ILE A 91 -0.87 5.87 -2.21
C ILE A 91 -0.85 7.41 -2.16
N ALA A 92 -1.82 8.04 -2.81
CA ALA A 92 -2.04 9.49 -2.75
C ALA A 92 -3.52 9.84 -2.98
N PHE A 93 -4.01 10.88 -2.31
CA PHE A 93 -5.34 11.41 -2.57
C PHE A 93 -5.33 12.39 -3.75
N ASP A 94 -6.36 12.33 -4.59
CA ASP A 94 -6.67 13.40 -5.53
C ASP A 94 -7.58 14.47 -4.91
N SER A 95 -7.83 15.55 -5.65
CA SER A 95 -8.68 16.67 -5.18
C SER A 95 -10.17 16.33 -5.04
N ASN A 96 -10.60 15.16 -5.48
CA ASN A 96 -11.98 14.67 -5.35
C ASN A 96 -12.14 13.70 -4.17
N GLY A 97 -11.04 13.44 -3.44
CA GLY A 97 -11.03 12.50 -2.32
C GLY A 97 -10.91 11.03 -2.73
N ASN A 98 -10.60 10.74 -4.01
CA ASN A 98 -10.26 9.37 -4.42
C ASN A 98 -8.85 9.03 -3.92
N LEU A 99 -8.70 7.85 -3.36
CA LEU A 99 -7.40 7.33 -2.94
C LEU A 99 -6.79 6.51 -4.08
N TRP A 100 -5.83 7.09 -4.77
CA TRP A 100 -5.06 6.41 -5.81
C TRP A 100 -3.92 5.62 -5.21
N GLY A 101 -3.54 4.53 -5.87
CA GLY A 101 -2.39 3.73 -5.45
C GLY A 101 -1.83 2.86 -6.55
N THR A 102 -0.72 2.21 -6.21
CA THR A 102 -0.01 1.28 -7.09
C THR A 102 -0.09 -0.14 -6.53
N HIS A 103 -0.25 -1.12 -7.44
CA HIS A 103 -0.02 -2.51 -7.15
C HIS A 103 1.36 -2.89 -7.67
N ILE A 104 2.35 -2.93 -6.78
CA ILE A 104 3.70 -3.34 -7.15
C ILE A 104 3.71 -4.81 -7.61
N MET A 105 4.59 -5.15 -8.55
CA MET A 105 4.75 -6.48 -9.16
C MET A 105 3.65 -6.89 -10.13
N THR A 106 2.42 -6.39 -10.00
CA THR A 106 1.36 -6.56 -11.00
C THR A 106 1.12 -5.28 -11.80
N ASP A 107 1.80 -4.22 -11.46
CA ASP A 107 1.87 -2.93 -12.14
C ASP A 107 0.52 -2.40 -12.63
N HIS A 108 -0.40 -2.30 -11.65
CA HIS A 108 -1.64 -1.58 -11.80
C HIS A 108 -1.57 -0.22 -11.12
N ILE A 109 -2.24 0.76 -11.69
CA ILE A 109 -2.69 1.94 -10.97
C ILE A 109 -4.15 1.76 -10.67
N PHE A 110 -4.54 1.91 -9.43
CA PHE A 110 -5.93 1.83 -8.98
C PHE A 110 -6.38 3.14 -8.35
N ALA A 111 -7.69 3.31 -8.24
CA ALA A 111 -8.31 4.32 -7.38
C ALA A 111 -9.41 3.67 -6.55
N ILE A 112 -9.48 4.03 -5.27
CA ILE A 112 -10.62 3.75 -4.39
C ILE A 112 -11.44 5.04 -4.30
N LEU A 113 -12.70 4.95 -4.71
CA LEU A 113 -13.63 6.06 -4.66
C LEU A 113 -14.08 6.35 -3.21
N PRO A 114 -14.66 7.51 -2.92
CA PRO A 114 -15.10 7.83 -1.55
C PRO A 114 -16.15 6.88 -0.96
N ASP A 115 -16.88 6.15 -1.81
CA ASP A 115 -17.82 5.08 -1.43
C ASP A 115 -17.16 3.74 -1.12
N GLY A 116 -15.84 3.62 -1.35
CA GLY A 116 -15.06 2.41 -1.12
C GLY A 116 -14.90 1.50 -2.34
N ASP A 117 -15.48 1.85 -3.48
CA ASP A 117 -15.36 1.06 -4.70
C ASP A 117 -13.96 1.21 -5.33
N LEU A 118 -13.35 0.08 -5.68
CA LEU A 118 -12.04 0.03 -6.33
C LEU A 118 -12.18 -0.04 -7.84
N THR A 119 -11.41 0.81 -8.53
CA THR A 119 -11.30 0.82 -10.00
C THR A 119 -9.84 0.71 -10.42
N ILE A 120 -9.53 -0.14 -11.39
CA ILE A 120 -8.21 -0.18 -12.04
C ILE A 120 -8.19 0.89 -13.14
N ILE A 121 -7.26 1.82 -13.02
CA ILE A 121 -7.06 2.93 -13.96
C ILE A 121 -6.11 2.54 -15.08
N LEU A 122 -5.04 1.82 -14.74
CA LEU A 122 -4.03 1.32 -15.68
C LEU A 122 -3.64 -0.10 -15.28
N ASP A 123 -3.49 -0.96 -16.28
CA ASP A 123 -2.97 -2.32 -16.15
C ASP A 123 -1.79 -2.47 -17.14
N ASP A 124 -0.55 -2.32 -16.64
CA ASP A 124 0.67 -2.50 -17.44
C ASP A 124 1.13 -3.97 -17.47
N ASP A 125 0.71 -4.76 -16.50
CA ASP A 125 0.98 -6.22 -16.44
C ASP A 125 0.17 -7.01 -17.46
N ASN A 126 -0.99 -6.47 -17.87
CA ASN A 126 -1.89 -7.07 -18.84
C ASN A 126 -2.19 -8.54 -18.56
N ASN A 127 -2.53 -8.85 -17.30
CA ASN A 127 -2.84 -10.21 -16.84
C ASN A 127 -1.69 -11.22 -17.02
N SER A 128 -0.46 -10.82 -16.77
CA SER A 128 0.70 -11.69 -16.93
C SER A 128 0.56 -12.97 -16.10
N THR A 129 1.24 -14.01 -16.56
CA THR A 129 1.28 -15.27 -15.80
C THR A 129 2.20 -15.17 -14.59
N SER A 130 3.18 -14.25 -14.58
CA SER A 130 4.15 -14.08 -13.49
C SER A 130 3.49 -13.54 -12.23
N GLY A 131 2.69 -12.48 -12.32
CA GLY A 131 1.94 -11.94 -11.19
C GLY A 131 1.00 -12.98 -10.57
N LYS A 132 0.27 -13.75 -11.39
CA LYS A 132 -0.59 -14.83 -10.90
C LYS A 132 0.18 -15.92 -10.16
N LYS A 133 1.31 -16.38 -10.72
CA LYS A 133 2.19 -17.37 -10.07
C LYS A 133 2.73 -16.87 -8.74
N LEU A 134 3.15 -15.60 -8.69
CA LEU A 134 3.63 -15.00 -7.46
C LEU A 134 2.53 -14.99 -6.38
N LEU A 135 1.32 -14.54 -6.69
CA LEU A 135 0.20 -14.51 -5.76
C LEU A 135 -0.19 -15.91 -5.27
N GLU A 136 -0.23 -16.90 -6.17
CA GLU A 136 -0.49 -18.29 -5.81
C GLU A 136 0.59 -18.83 -4.86
N ALA A 137 1.87 -18.59 -5.17
CA ALA A 137 2.99 -18.99 -4.33
C ALA A 137 2.96 -18.28 -2.97
N PHE A 138 2.62 -16.99 -2.94
CA PHE A 138 2.48 -16.22 -1.71
C PHE A 138 1.38 -16.80 -0.81
N ASN A 139 0.20 -17.08 -1.36
CA ASN A 139 -0.91 -17.67 -0.61
C ASN A 139 -0.59 -19.06 -0.03
N GLN A 140 0.39 -19.76 -0.63
CA GLN A 140 0.90 -21.03 -0.15
C GLN A 140 2.11 -20.90 0.80
N GLY A 141 2.57 -19.67 1.08
CA GLY A 141 3.82 -19.41 1.83
C GLY A 141 5.09 -19.87 1.11
N LYS A 142 5.05 -19.89 -0.23
CA LYS A 142 6.13 -20.35 -1.12
C LYS A 142 6.67 -19.25 -2.05
N ALA A 143 6.27 -17.99 -1.85
CA ALA A 143 6.81 -16.89 -2.63
C ALA A 143 8.31 -16.75 -2.39
N THR A 144 9.05 -16.52 -3.47
CA THR A 144 10.51 -16.38 -3.45
C THR A 144 10.93 -15.06 -4.08
N PRO A 145 12.09 -14.52 -3.72
CA PRO A 145 12.65 -13.34 -4.40
C PRO A 145 12.74 -13.52 -5.93
N GLN A 146 13.05 -14.73 -6.39
CA GLN A 146 13.12 -15.04 -7.83
C GLN A 146 11.76 -14.80 -8.51
N LEU A 147 10.65 -15.29 -7.92
CA LEU A 147 9.31 -15.08 -8.47
C LEU A 147 8.93 -13.59 -8.48
N MET A 148 9.35 -12.82 -7.47
CA MET A 148 9.13 -11.38 -7.42
C MET A 148 9.86 -10.68 -8.57
N MET A 149 11.13 -11.02 -8.79
CA MET A 149 11.96 -10.44 -9.85
C MET A 149 11.49 -10.79 -11.27
N GLU A 150 10.71 -11.87 -11.45
CA GLU A 150 10.10 -12.25 -12.71
C GLU A 150 8.82 -11.48 -13.04
N CYS A 151 8.31 -10.70 -12.08
CA CYS A 151 7.13 -9.85 -12.24
C CYS A 151 7.52 -8.46 -12.75
N GLY A 152 6.57 -7.78 -13.35
CA GLY A 152 6.70 -6.40 -13.81
C GLY A 152 6.01 -6.16 -15.15
N GLY A 153 5.47 -4.96 -15.30
CA GLY A 153 4.87 -4.48 -16.52
C GLY A 153 5.88 -4.21 -17.63
N LYS A 154 5.39 -3.77 -18.75
CA LYS A 154 6.21 -3.54 -19.97
C LYS A 154 6.75 -2.12 -20.06
N VAL A 155 6.00 -1.16 -19.56
CA VAL A 155 6.33 0.27 -19.67
C VAL A 155 6.94 0.78 -18.38
N ALA A 156 6.34 0.46 -17.25
CA ALA A 156 6.76 0.93 -15.93
C ALA A 156 6.79 -0.24 -14.92
N PRO A 157 7.79 -1.14 -15.03
CA PRO A 157 7.88 -2.28 -14.13
C PRO A 157 8.14 -1.81 -12.69
N TRP A 158 7.44 -2.42 -11.74
CA TRP A 158 7.54 -2.16 -10.31
C TRP A 158 7.12 -0.74 -9.92
N MET A 159 5.96 -0.31 -10.41
CA MET A 159 5.34 0.95 -9.99
C MET A 159 5.13 0.96 -8.48
N ALA A 160 5.91 1.80 -7.78
CA ALA A 160 5.98 1.80 -6.32
C ALA A 160 5.32 3.03 -5.69
N SER A 161 5.16 4.13 -6.43
CA SER A 161 4.58 5.35 -5.88
C SER A 161 3.71 6.09 -6.90
N VAL A 162 2.78 6.90 -6.38
CA VAL A 162 1.93 7.79 -7.17
C VAL A 162 1.82 9.14 -6.48
N THR A 163 1.85 10.22 -7.26
CA THR A 163 1.60 11.56 -6.76
C THR A 163 0.98 12.43 -7.84
N PHE A 164 0.36 13.54 -7.43
CA PHE A 164 -0.27 14.51 -8.32
C PHE A 164 0.57 15.78 -8.45
N GLY A 165 0.61 16.36 -9.64
CA GLY A 165 1.35 17.57 -9.94
C GLY A 165 0.84 18.31 -11.17
N GLY A 166 1.67 19.21 -11.71
CA GLY A 166 1.26 20.17 -12.72
C GLY A 166 0.63 21.42 -12.09
N ARG A 167 0.36 22.45 -12.90
CA ARG A 167 -0.21 23.71 -12.40
C ARG A 167 -1.65 23.55 -11.90
N ASP A 168 -2.36 22.57 -12.42
CA ASP A 168 -3.76 22.28 -12.12
C ASP A 168 -3.96 20.99 -11.33
N LEU A 169 -2.85 20.35 -10.89
CA LEU A 169 -2.82 19.08 -10.17
C LEU A 169 -3.50 17.91 -10.91
N LYS A 170 -3.59 17.99 -12.25
CA LYS A 170 -4.19 16.94 -13.09
C LYS A 170 -3.18 16.01 -13.74
N THR A 171 -1.90 16.17 -13.43
CA THR A 171 -0.84 15.29 -13.92
C THR A 171 -0.51 14.29 -12.84
N VAL A 172 -0.56 13.00 -13.18
CA VAL A 172 -0.14 11.91 -12.31
C VAL A 172 1.31 11.57 -12.62
N TYR A 173 2.13 11.52 -11.59
CA TYR A 173 3.50 11.03 -11.67
C TYR A 173 3.59 9.69 -10.95
N ILE A 174 4.29 8.75 -11.56
CA ILE A 174 4.46 7.38 -11.09
C ILE A 174 5.95 7.09 -11.00
N GLY A 175 6.38 6.46 -9.91
CA GLY A 175 7.77 6.10 -9.66
C GLY A 175 7.92 4.66 -9.18
#